data_fc86129a94a503756d5c4508610bca24
#
_entry.id   fc86129a94a503756d5c4508610bca24
#
_cell.length_a   1.000
_cell.length_b   1.000
_cell.length_c   1.000
_cell.angle_alpha   90.00
_cell.angle_beta   90.00
_cell.angle_gamma   90.00
#
_symmetry.space_group_name_H-M   'P 1'
#
loop_
_entity.id
_entity.type
_entity.pdbx_description
1 polymer ?
#
loop_
_entity_poly.entity_id
_entity_poly.type
_entity_poly.pdbx_seq_one_letter_code
_entity_poly.pdbx_strand_id
1 'polypeptide(L)'
;MNNFYKNISDALSMLHGLEKDLNIRHLSPNELKVFYTIILGSADSSGKTNITEVVEKSGMSRSTVYKTLKKLSLEGVIHLTQSEEDGRESLVILNPVSN
;
A
#
# COMPACT_ATOMS: atom_id res chain seq x y z
N MET A 1 -25.32 14.83 10.63
CA MET A 1 -23.96 14.84 10.04
C MET A 1 -24.13 14.90 8.53
N ASN A 2 -23.33 15.74 7.85
CA ASN A 2 -23.47 15.84 6.41
C ASN A 2 -22.85 14.64 5.69
N ASN A 3 -23.15 14.49 4.40
CA ASN A 3 -22.69 13.33 3.63
C ASN A 3 -21.16 13.23 3.53
N PHE A 4 -20.46 14.36 3.58
CA PHE A 4 -19.01 14.37 3.50
C PHE A 4 -18.38 13.59 4.67
N TYR A 5 -18.76 13.92 5.90
CA TYR A 5 -18.23 13.25 7.08
C TYR A 5 -18.71 11.80 7.18
N LYS A 6 -19.92 11.53 6.76
CA LYS A 6 -20.43 10.17 6.73
C LYS A 6 -19.61 9.30 5.77
N ASN A 7 -19.27 9.82 4.59
CA ASN A 7 -18.46 9.09 3.63
C ASN A 7 -17.06 8.80 4.17
N ILE A 8 -16.46 9.76 4.87
CA ILE A 8 -15.16 9.54 5.51
C ILE A 8 -15.27 8.47 6.59
N SER A 9 -16.31 8.53 7.41
CA SER A 9 -16.54 7.53 8.47
C SER A 9 -16.66 6.12 7.88
N ASP A 10 -17.43 5.99 6.81
CA ASP A 10 -17.58 4.68 6.13
C ASP A 10 -16.24 4.18 5.58
N ALA A 11 -15.48 5.07 4.98
CA ALA A 11 -14.15 4.71 4.45
C ALA A 11 -13.20 4.28 5.56
N LEU A 12 -13.19 5.00 6.69
CA LEU A 12 -12.34 4.64 7.84
C LEU A 12 -12.73 3.28 8.42
N SER A 13 -14.02 2.98 8.49
CA SER A 13 -14.49 1.67 8.97
C SER A 13 -14.03 0.55 8.05
N MET A 14 -14.07 0.77 6.74
CA MET A 14 -13.58 -0.20 5.76
C MET A 14 -12.07 -0.41 5.91
N LEU A 15 -11.31 0.66 6.10
CA LEU A 15 -9.87 0.57 6.28
C LEU A 15 -9.49 -0.19 7.54
N HIS A 16 -10.20 0.05 8.65
CA HIS A 16 -9.97 -0.69 9.90
C HIS A 16 -10.22 -2.18 9.71
N GLY A 17 -11.28 -2.53 8.98
CA GLY A 17 -11.57 -3.94 8.67
C GLY A 17 -10.46 -4.57 7.82
N LEU A 18 -9.98 -3.83 6.83
CA LEU A 18 -8.91 -4.30 5.96
C LEU A 18 -7.61 -4.52 6.73
N GLU A 19 -7.25 -3.60 7.61
CA GLU A 19 -6.06 -3.72 8.44
C GLU A 19 -6.11 -4.99 9.30
N LYS A 20 -7.28 -5.30 9.84
CA LYS A 20 -7.48 -6.50 10.63
C LYS A 20 -7.36 -7.77 9.78
N ASP A 21 -8.01 -7.77 8.61
CA ASP A 21 -8.03 -8.93 7.72
C ASP A 21 -6.65 -9.24 7.15
N LEU A 22 -5.84 -8.21 6.88
CA LEU A 22 -4.49 -8.38 6.35
C LEU A 22 -3.44 -8.55 7.43
N ASN A 23 -3.82 -8.46 8.72
CA ASN A 23 -2.90 -8.58 9.85
C ASN A 23 -1.76 -7.54 9.81
N ILE A 24 -2.10 -6.31 9.45
CA ILE A 24 -1.12 -5.21 9.33
C ILE A 24 -1.22 -4.18 10.44
N ARG A 25 -1.90 -4.52 11.55
CA ARG A 25 -2.07 -3.58 12.67
C ARG A 25 -0.77 -3.20 13.35
N HIS A 26 0.30 -3.95 13.11
CA HIS A 26 1.62 -3.66 13.65
C HIS A 26 2.38 -2.57 12.89
N LEU A 27 1.83 -2.08 11.79
CA LEU A 27 2.48 -1.02 11.03
C LEU A 27 2.37 0.32 11.77
N SER A 28 3.45 1.10 11.75
CA SER A 28 3.41 2.46 12.27
C SER A 28 2.56 3.36 11.38
N PRO A 29 2.13 4.55 11.85
CA PRO A 29 1.37 5.47 11.01
C PRO A 29 2.09 5.81 9.70
N ASN A 30 3.41 6.00 9.72
CA ASN A 30 4.16 6.28 8.50
C ASN A 30 4.16 5.08 7.55
N GLU A 31 4.26 3.88 8.09
CA GLU A 31 4.21 2.65 7.30
C GLU A 31 2.81 2.43 6.72
N LEU A 32 1.76 2.75 7.46
CA LEU A 32 0.40 2.71 6.93
C LEU A 32 0.22 3.68 5.77
N LYS A 33 0.81 4.87 5.87
CA LYS A 33 0.76 5.85 4.79
C LYS A 33 1.41 5.31 3.52
N VAL A 34 2.53 4.61 3.65
CA VAL A 34 3.19 3.95 2.52
C VAL A 34 2.24 2.91 1.91
N PHE A 35 1.62 2.09 2.74
CA PHE A 35 0.71 1.04 2.27
C PHE A 35 -0.48 1.63 1.52
N TYR A 36 -1.10 2.67 2.06
CA TYR A 36 -2.23 3.32 1.38
C TYR A 36 -1.81 3.96 0.07
N THR A 37 -0.59 4.49 -0.01
CA THR A 37 -0.04 5.02 -1.25
C THR A 37 0.10 3.93 -2.31
N ILE A 38 0.52 2.73 -1.90
CA ILE A 38 0.60 1.57 -2.80
C ILE A 38 -0.78 1.22 -3.34
N ILE A 39 -1.79 1.17 -2.47
CA ILE A 39 -3.16 0.85 -2.88
C ILE A 39 -3.67 1.86 -3.90
N LEU A 40 -3.48 3.16 -3.62
CA LEU A 40 -3.94 4.22 -4.51
C LEU A 40 -3.25 4.16 -5.87
N GLY A 41 -1.94 3.93 -5.89
CA GLY A 41 -1.20 3.82 -7.14
C GLY A 41 -1.57 2.57 -7.93
N SER A 42 -1.82 1.48 -7.23
CA SER A 42 -2.17 0.20 -7.86
C SER A 42 -3.57 0.21 -8.45
N ALA A 43 -4.50 0.95 -7.85
CA ALA A 43 -5.88 1.02 -8.36
C ALA A 43 -5.92 1.60 -9.78
N ASP A 44 -5.01 2.52 -10.09
CA ASP A 44 -4.97 3.16 -11.41
C ASP A 44 -4.13 2.39 -12.43
N SER A 45 -3.38 1.37 -12.00
CA SER A 45 -2.35 0.72 -12.82
C SER A 45 -2.41 -0.80 -12.78
N SER A 46 -3.60 -1.36 -12.79
CA SER A 46 -3.82 -2.81 -12.86
C SER A 46 -3.16 -3.60 -11.73
N GLY A 47 -3.15 -3.04 -10.54
CA GLY A 47 -2.62 -3.69 -9.35
C GLY A 47 -1.11 -3.55 -9.15
N LYS A 48 -0.46 -2.69 -9.94
CA LYS A 48 0.99 -2.49 -9.87
C LYS A 48 1.32 -1.03 -9.63
N THR A 49 2.41 -0.78 -8.91
CA THR A 49 2.99 0.56 -8.82
C THR A 49 4.50 0.42 -8.67
N ASN A 50 5.27 1.45 -9.01
CA ASN A 50 6.72 1.38 -8.85
C ASN A 50 7.16 2.06 -7.56
N ILE A 51 8.34 1.65 -7.08
CA ILE A 51 8.86 2.13 -5.79
C ILE A 51 9.13 3.63 -5.82
N THR A 52 9.64 4.16 -6.92
CA THR A 52 9.92 5.59 -7.05
C THR A 52 8.64 6.41 -6.85
N GLU A 53 7.54 5.97 -7.46
CA GLU A 53 6.26 6.63 -7.31
C GLU A 53 5.75 6.57 -5.87
N VAL A 54 5.94 5.44 -5.20
CA VAL A 54 5.56 5.28 -3.81
C VAL A 54 6.35 6.25 -2.93
N VAL A 55 7.65 6.38 -3.14
CA VAL A 55 8.48 7.34 -2.40
C VAL A 55 7.98 8.77 -2.61
N GLU A 56 7.76 9.16 -3.84
CA GLU A 56 7.31 10.52 -4.16
C GLU A 56 5.93 10.84 -3.58
N LYS A 57 4.97 9.96 -3.79
CA LYS A 57 3.58 10.24 -3.38
C LYS A 57 3.33 10.06 -1.90
N SER A 58 4.07 9.18 -1.24
CA SER A 58 3.92 9.01 0.21
C SER A 58 4.58 10.14 0.99
N GLY A 59 5.56 10.81 0.40
CA GLY A 59 6.36 11.81 1.10
C GLY A 59 7.30 11.23 2.14
N MET A 60 7.45 9.90 2.16
CA MET A 60 8.33 9.23 3.11
C MET A 60 9.72 9.01 2.50
N SER A 61 10.72 8.82 3.36
CA SER A 61 12.07 8.53 2.91
C SER A 61 12.12 7.16 2.23
N ARG A 62 13.12 6.94 1.36
CA ARG A 62 13.34 5.64 0.76
C ARG A 62 13.51 4.54 1.80
N SER A 63 14.23 4.82 2.88
CA SER A 63 14.44 3.81 3.92
C SER A 63 13.15 3.41 4.60
N THR A 64 12.24 4.36 4.86
CA THR A 64 10.93 4.05 5.42
C THR A 64 10.10 3.22 4.44
N VAL A 65 10.12 3.59 3.15
CA VAL A 65 9.40 2.84 2.13
C VAL A 65 9.92 1.41 2.03
N TYR A 66 11.24 1.21 1.91
CA TYR A 66 11.80 -0.13 1.81
C TYR A 66 11.54 -0.98 3.04
N LYS A 67 11.62 -0.37 4.23
CA LYS A 67 11.30 -1.07 5.47
C LYS A 67 9.85 -1.57 5.47
N THR A 68 8.93 -0.72 5.03
CA THR A 68 7.51 -1.06 4.94
C THR A 68 7.27 -2.16 3.90
N LEU A 69 7.91 -2.04 2.74
CA LEU A 69 7.79 -3.05 1.68
C LEU A 69 8.26 -4.42 2.17
N LYS A 70 9.34 -4.45 2.95
CA LYS A 70 9.85 -5.70 3.52
C LYS A 70 8.82 -6.32 4.47
N LYS A 71 8.23 -5.51 5.35
CA LYS A 71 7.19 -5.99 6.27
C LYS A 71 5.99 -6.54 5.52
N LEU A 72 5.48 -5.80 4.54
CA LEU A 72 4.32 -6.20 3.76
C LEU A 72 4.59 -7.46 2.94
N SER A 73 5.80 -7.58 2.41
CA SER A 73 6.21 -8.76 1.66
C SER A 73 6.25 -10.00 2.55
N LEU A 74 6.79 -9.86 3.77
CA LEU A 74 6.84 -10.96 4.74
C LEU A 74 5.46 -11.41 5.19
N GLU A 75 4.50 -10.48 5.23
CA GLU A 75 3.10 -10.80 5.56
C GLU A 75 2.32 -11.36 4.37
N GLY A 76 2.93 -11.42 3.19
CA GLY A 76 2.27 -11.92 2.00
C GLY A 76 1.26 -10.96 1.37
N VAL A 77 1.28 -9.69 1.78
CA VAL A 77 0.34 -8.67 1.28
C VAL A 77 0.74 -8.17 -0.10
N ILE A 78 2.05 -8.08 -0.35
CA ILE A 78 2.60 -7.65 -1.62
C ILE A 78 3.72 -8.59 -2.05
N HIS A 79 4.08 -8.51 -3.32
CA HIS A 79 5.38 -9.02 -3.75
C HIS A 79 6.06 -8.01 -4.67
N LEU A 80 7.37 -8.13 -4.78
CA LEU A 80 8.20 -7.23 -5.55
C LEU A 80 8.68 -7.96 -6.80
N THR A 81 8.69 -7.25 -7.93
CA THR A 81 9.23 -7.78 -9.17
C THR A 81 9.87 -6.64 -9.95
N GLN A 82 10.56 -6.97 -11.02
CA GLN A 82 11.14 -5.96 -11.88
C GLN A 82 10.29 -5.80 -13.14
N SER A 83 10.28 -4.57 -13.68
CA SER A 83 9.58 -4.31 -14.93
C SER A 83 10.22 -5.09 -16.07
N GLU A 84 9.39 -5.71 -16.90
CA GLU A 84 9.89 -6.40 -18.11
C GLU A 84 10.42 -5.41 -19.14
N GLU A 85 9.87 -4.21 -19.16
CA GLU A 85 10.27 -3.15 -20.09
C GLU A 85 11.57 -2.48 -19.65
N ASP A 86 11.74 -2.29 -18.33
CA ASP A 86 12.91 -1.70 -17.73
C ASP A 86 13.33 -2.52 -16.52
N GLY A 87 14.32 -3.38 -16.68
CA GLY A 87 14.81 -4.25 -15.61
C GLY A 87 15.36 -3.52 -14.40
N ARG A 88 15.51 -2.20 -14.45
CA ARG A 88 15.95 -1.39 -13.31
C ARG A 88 14.80 -0.94 -12.43
N GLU A 89 13.59 -0.92 -12.96
CA GLU A 89 12.43 -0.46 -12.24
C GLU A 89 11.85 -1.60 -11.41
N SER A 90 11.75 -1.37 -10.10
CA SER A 90 11.11 -2.33 -9.21
C SER A 90 9.63 -2.01 -9.08
N LEU A 91 8.81 -3.05 -9.23
CA LEU A 91 7.37 -2.94 -9.14
C LEU A 91 6.86 -3.57 -7.85
N VAL A 92 5.86 -2.92 -7.27
CA VAL A 92 5.14 -3.43 -6.11
C VAL A 92 3.78 -3.94 -6.61
N ILE A 93 3.47 -5.18 -6.30
CA ILE A 93 2.23 -5.82 -6.74
C ILE A 93 1.44 -6.25 -5.51
N LEU A 94 0.18 -5.81 -5.42
CA LEU A 94 -0.71 -6.24 -4.34
C LEU A 94 -1.14 -7.68 -4.59
N ASN A 95 -0.99 -8.52 -3.59
CA ASN A 95 -1.46 -9.89 -3.66
C ASN A 95 -2.97 -9.94 -3.41
N PRO A 96 -3.70 -10.86 -4.07
CA PRO A 96 -5.12 -11.00 -3.78
C PRO A 96 -5.35 -11.37 -2.32
N VAL A 97 -6.42 -10.83 -1.75
CA VAL A 97 -6.83 -11.17 -0.38
C VAL A 97 -7.76 -12.36 -0.46
N SER A 98 -7.43 -13.41 0.29
CA SER A 98 -8.29 -14.59 0.39
C SER A 98 -9.42 -14.32 1.39
N ASN A 99 -10.62 -14.53 0.96
CA ASN A 99 -11.79 -14.43 1.81
C ASN A 99 -12.23 -15.81 2.30
#